data_8aae5a79b4201751a558187c332b058d
#
_entry.id   8aae5a79b4201751a558187c332b058d
#
_cell.length_a   1.000
_cell.length_b   1.000
_cell.length_c   1.000
_cell.angle_alpha   90.00
_cell.angle_beta   90.00
_cell.angle_gamma   90.00
#
_symmetry.space_group_name_H-M   'P 1'
#
loop_
_entity.id
_entity.type
_entity.pdbx_description
1 polymer ?
#
loop_
_entity_poly.entity_id
_entity_poly.type
_entity_poly.pdbx_seq_one_letter_code
_entity_poly.pdbx_strand_id
1 'polypeptide(L)'
;MSEKVKQALCWLKNLLENEQVTYQMVGGLAARLHGGQREIADIDLYIHNHDANKILPHVKPFISKPLAHHMEYGWDLEYFQLIYHGQKIEIGLSQNTKIQSHKDGSWHPLEIHFSESIYKTYQGIELPVMPVQQLIEYKGILAREVDQIDIKELILITSGDHLHD
;
A
#
# COMPACT_ATOMS: atom_id res chain seq x y z
N MET A 1 4.78 19.29 0.09
CA MET A 1 4.05 18.14 0.63
C MET A 1 3.82 17.08 -0.43
N SER A 2 2.97 17.40 -1.37
CA SER A 2 2.72 16.51 -2.50
C SER A 2 3.96 16.29 -3.37
N GLU A 3 4.88 17.24 -3.42
CA GLU A 3 6.09 17.14 -4.23
C GLU A 3 7.00 16.00 -3.80
N LYS A 4 7.16 15.82 -2.51
CA LYS A 4 7.98 14.73 -1.94
C LYS A 4 7.40 13.38 -2.30
N VAL A 5 6.09 13.21 -2.17
CA VAL A 5 5.38 11.99 -2.54
C VAL A 5 5.49 11.75 -4.04
N LYS A 6 5.26 12.80 -4.83
CA LYS A 6 5.31 12.70 -6.28
C LYS A 6 6.68 12.25 -6.79
N GLN A 7 7.76 12.86 -6.26
CA GLN A 7 9.12 12.49 -6.66
C GLN A 7 9.41 11.03 -6.34
N ALA A 8 9.03 10.59 -5.14
CA ALA A 8 9.25 9.20 -4.72
C ALA A 8 8.45 8.23 -5.59
N LEU A 9 7.20 8.56 -5.91
CA LEU A 9 6.36 7.72 -6.77
C LEU A 9 6.91 7.62 -8.18
N CYS A 10 7.40 8.72 -8.76
CA CYS A 10 8.02 8.70 -10.09
C CYS A 10 9.24 7.78 -10.11
N TRP A 11 10.11 7.94 -9.13
CA TRP A 11 11.31 7.13 -9.02
C TRP A 11 10.96 5.65 -8.85
N LEU A 12 10.06 5.35 -7.92
CA LEU A 12 9.68 3.98 -7.60
C LEU A 12 9.00 3.30 -8.79
N LYS A 13 8.05 3.98 -9.42
CA LYS A 13 7.35 3.44 -10.59
C LYS A 13 8.33 3.10 -11.72
N ASN A 14 9.24 4.01 -12.01
CA ASN A 14 10.24 3.78 -13.07
C ASN A 14 11.11 2.57 -12.74
N LEU A 15 11.54 2.44 -11.50
CA LEU A 15 12.33 1.29 -11.06
C LEU A 15 11.56 -0.01 -11.22
N LEU A 16 10.34 -0.05 -10.69
CA LEU A 16 9.53 -1.27 -10.72
C LEU A 16 9.21 -1.69 -12.16
N GLU A 17 8.88 -0.74 -13.02
CA GLU A 17 8.55 -1.06 -14.42
C GLU A 17 9.79 -1.48 -15.20
N ASN A 18 10.92 -0.82 -14.99
CA ASN A 18 12.17 -1.19 -15.65
C ASN A 18 12.61 -2.61 -15.27
N GLU A 19 12.39 -3.01 -14.03
CA GLU A 19 12.72 -4.35 -13.54
C GLU A 19 11.61 -5.36 -13.78
N GLN A 20 10.52 -4.95 -14.41
CA GLN A 20 9.36 -5.81 -14.71
C GLN A 20 8.76 -6.45 -13.46
N VAL A 21 8.62 -5.64 -12.42
CA VAL A 21 8.03 -6.07 -11.15
C VAL A 21 6.57 -5.65 -11.09
N THR A 22 5.71 -6.63 -10.83
CA THR A 22 4.28 -6.38 -10.59
C THR A 22 4.13 -5.85 -9.17
N TYR A 23 3.31 -4.81 -8.99
CA TYR A 23 3.10 -4.19 -7.69
C TYR A 23 1.67 -3.68 -7.56
N GLN A 24 1.27 -3.42 -6.31
CA GLN A 24 -0.05 -2.85 -6.03
C GLN A 24 0.07 -1.90 -4.84
N MET A 25 -0.43 -0.67 -5.02
CA MET A 25 -0.46 0.33 -3.95
C MET A 25 -1.57 -0.01 -2.97
N VAL A 26 -1.27 0.13 -1.68
CA VAL A 26 -2.20 -0.16 -0.58
C VAL A 26 -2.15 0.97 0.45
N GLY A 27 -2.76 0.79 1.60
CA GLY A 27 -2.66 1.71 2.72
C GLY A 27 -3.31 3.06 2.49
N GLY A 28 -2.75 4.09 3.12
CA GLY A 28 -3.28 5.45 3.05
C GLY A 28 -3.19 6.05 1.66
N LEU A 29 -2.15 5.71 0.91
CA LEU A 29 -2.02 6.16 -0.48
C LEU A 29 -3.18 5.63 -1.33
N ALA A 30 -3.48 4.33 -1.19
CA ALA A 30 -4.60 3.75 -1.94
C ALA A 30 -5.92 4.43 -1.58
N ALA A 31 -6.14 4.68 -0.29
CA ALA A 31 -7.35 5.38 0.16
C ALA A 31 -7.45 6.77 -0.48
N ARG A 32 -6.34 7.49 -0.52
CA ARG A 32 -6.28 8.83 -1.14
C ARG A 32 -6.59 8.76 -2.63
N LEU A 33 -6.04 7.77 -3.31
CA LEU A 33 -6.26 7.60 -4.76
C LEU A 33 -7.71 7.26 -5.08
N HIS A 34 -8.42 6.60 -4.17
CA HIS A 34 -9.85 6.35 -4.32
C HIS A 34 -10.71 7.56 -3.92
N GLY A 35 -10.10 8.66 -3.50
CA GLY A 35 -10.83 9.88 -3.19
C GLY A 35 -10.81 10.29 -1.72
N GLY A 36 -10.12 9.57 -0.85
CA GLY A 36 -9.99 9.93 0.56
C GLY A 36 -9.31 11.27 0.73
N GLN A 37 -9.56 11.91 1.86
CA GLN A 37 -9.08 13.28 2.14
C GLN A 37 -7.80 13.32 2.98
N ARG A 38 -7.48 12.24 3.69
CA ARG A 38 -6.33 12.23 4.57
C ARG A 38 -5.03 12.35 3.77
N GLU A 39 -4.09 13.16 4.25
CA GLU A 39 -2.80 13.34 3.60
C GLU A 39 -2.02 12.03 3.60
N ILE A 40 -1.22 11.84 2.54
CA ILE A 40 -0.36 10.69 2.39
C ILE A 40 0.86 10.86 3.29
N ALA A 41 1.00 9.98 4.30
CA ALA A 41 2.18 9.97 5.16
C ALA A 41 3.27 9.09 4.57
N ASP A 42 2.92 7.84 4.27
CA ASP A 42 3.85 6.82 3.75
C ASP A 42 3.34 6.29 2.42
N ILE A 43 4.25 5.77 1.62
CA ILE A 43 3.90 5.04 0.40
C ILE A 43 4.00 3.56 0.74
N ASP A 44 2.86 2.85 0.67
CA ASP A 44 2.80 1.42 0.98
C ASP A 44 2.41 0.62 -0.25
N LEU A 45 3.16 -0.42 -0.53
CA LEU A 45 2.88 -1.30 -1.67
C LEU A 45 3.32 -2.71 -1.39
N TYR A 46 2.80 -3.62 -2.21
CA TYR A 46 3.21 -5.04 -2.20
C TYR A 46 3.81 -5.43 -3.53
N ILE A 47 4.75 -6.36 -3.47
CA ILE A 47 5.33 -7.04 -4.63
C ILE A 47 5.30 -8.55 -4.35
N HIS A 48 5.53 -9.38 -5.38
CA HIS A 48 5.71 -10.81 -5.16
C HIS A 48 7.04 -11.08 -4.46
N ASN A 49 7.06 -12.09 -3.59
CA ASN A 49 8.28 -12.41 -2.82
C ASN A 49 9.49 -12.66 -3.71
N HIS A 50 9.29 -13.38 -4.83
CA HIS A 50 10.40 -13.70 -5.74
C HIS A 50 10.98 -12.47 -6.45
N ASP A 51 10.28 -11.35 -6.44
CA ASP A 51 10.75 -10.12 -7.11
C ASP A 51 11.61 -9.23 -6.20
N ALA A 52 11.69 -9.55 -4.90
CA ALA A 52 12.47 -8.74 -3.97
C ALA A 52 13.94 -8.59 -4.43
N ASN A 53 14.54 -9.66 -4.92
CA ASN A 53 15.92 -9.64 -5.36
C ASN A 53 16.18 -8.79 -6.59
N LYS A 54 15.14 -8.51 -7.38
CA LYS A 54 15.25 -7.59 -8.52
C LYS A 54 15.38 -6.15 -8.08
N ILE A 55 14.82 -5.82 -6.93
CA ILE A 55 14.70 -4.44 -6.44
C ILE A 55 15.81 -4.09 -5.46
N LEU A 56 16.16 -5.00 -4.55
CA LEU A 56 17.08 -4.72 -3.45
C LEU A 56 18.42 -4.11 -3.89
N PRO A 57 19.06 -4.59 -4.96
CA PRO A 57 20.34 -3.98 -5.38
C PRO A 57 20.21 -2.51 -5.77
N HIS A 58 19.06 -2.12 -6.31
CA HIS A 58 18.82 -0.75 -6.80
C HIS A 58 18.46 0.23 -5.70
N VAL A 59 17.91 -0.26 -4.57
CA VAL A 59 17.42 0.59 -3.50
C VAL A 59 18.33 0.62 -2.28
N LYS A 60 19.44 -0.09 -2.33
CA LYS A 60 20.37 -0.24 -1.22
C LYS A 60 20.71 1.08 -0.52
N PRO A 61 21.03 2.18 -1.24
CA PRO A 61 21.38 3.43 -0.59
C PRO A 61 20.23 4.04 0.23
N PHE A 62 18.99 3.62 -0.02
CA PHE A 62 17.82 4.22 0.60
C PHE A 62 17.20 3.35 1.71
N ILE A 63 17.73 2.15 1.94
CA ILE A 63 17.17 1.22 2.93
C ILE A 63 17.33 1.80 4.33
N SER A 64 16.19 1.98 5.02
CA SER A 64 16.13 2.38 6.42
C SER A 64 15.81 1.20 7.34
N LYS A 65 15.09 0.20 6.82
CA LYS A 65 14.88 -1.09 7.50
C LYS A 65 15.13 -2.19 6.48
N PRO A 66 16.10 -3.08 6.72
CA PRO A 66 16.39 -4.16 5.77
C PRO A 66 15.25 -5.17 5.72
N LEU A 67 15.19 -5.94 4.63
CA LEU A 67 14.19 -6.99 4.47
C LEU A 67 14.29 -7.99 5.62
N ALA A 68 13.18 -8.15 6.33
CA ALA A 68 13.09 -9.08 7.45
C ALA A 68 11.62 -9.42 7.71
N HIS A 69 11.41 -10.52 8.43
CA HIS A 69 10.09 -10.91 8.90
C HIS A 69 9.75 -10.12 10.16
N HIS A 70 8.57 -9.54 10.20
CA HIS A 70 8.07 -8.77 11.32
C HIS A 70 6.72 -9.31 11.76
N MET A 71 6.55 -9.45 13.08
CA MET A 71 5.25 -9.80 13.66
C MET A 71 4.99 -8.80 14.78
N GLU A 72 4.32 -7.69 14.44
CA GLU A 72 4.07 -6.61 15.40
C GLU A 72 2.88 -5.77 14.96
N TYR A 73 2.21 -5.13 15.92
CA TYR A 73 1.12 -4.17 15.67
C TYR A 73 0.01 -4.73 14.77
N GLY A 74 -0.29 -6.02 14.87
CA GLY A 74 -1.33 -6.65 14.08
C GLY A 74 -0.88 -7.09 12.69
N TRP A 75 0.40 -7.06 12.41
CA TRP A 75 0.97 -7.50 11.12
C TRP A 75 1.89 -8.69 11.32
N ASP A 76 1.85 -9.60 10.36
CA ASP A 76 2.78 -10.71 10.23
C ASP A 76 3.19 -10.76 8.77
N LEU A 77 4.36 -10.20 8.44
CA LEU A 77 4.79 -10.07 7.05
C LEU A 77 6.31 -9.90 6.94
N GLU A 78 6.80 -10.13 5.74
CA GLU A 78 8.15 -9.72 5.37
C GLU A 78 8.06 -8.39 4.65
N TYR A 79 8.89 -7.43 5.03
CA TYR A 79 8.94 -6.14 4.33
C TYR A 79 10.29 -5.47 4.54
N PHE A 80 10.56 -4.47 3.72
CA PHE A 80 11.69 -3.56 3.91
C PHE A 80 11.20 -2.13 3.75
N GLN A 81 11.94 -1.20 4.34
CA GLN A 81 11.56 0.21 4.35
C GLN A 81 12.66 1.03 3.70
N LEU A 82 12.23 1.98 2.88
CA LEU A 82 13.13 2.94 2.24
C LEU A 82 12.77 4.34 2.70
N ILE A 83 13.77 5.22 2.69
CA ILE A 83 13.53 6.65 2.78
C ILE A 83 14.20 7.27 1.56
N TYR A 84 13.38 7.81 0.67
CA TYR A 84 13.82 8.42 -0.57
C TYR A 84 13.53 9.92 -0.51
N HIS A 85 14.59 10.73 -0.43
CA HIS A 85 14.46 12.19 -0.33
C HIS A 85 13.42 12.61 0.72
N GLY A 86 13.50 11.98 1.88
CA GLY A 86 12.63 12.28 3.02
C GLY A 86 11.27 11.57 2.99
N GLN A 87 10.95 10.83 1.93
CA GLN A 87 9.68 10.12 1.82
C GLN A 87 9.85 8.66 2.21
N LYS A 88 9.07 8.21 3.20
CA LYS A 88 9.08 6.82 3.64
C LYS A 88 8.29 5.96 2.67
N ILE A 89 8.87 4.82 2.30
CA ILE A 89 8.26 3.81 1.42
C ILE A 89 8.39 2.46 2.09
N GLU A 90 7.27 1.75 2.22
CA GLU A 90 7.30 0.40 2.77
C GLU A 90 6.86 -0.58 1.68
N ILE A 91 7.75 -1.54 1.40
CA ILE A 91 7.51 -2.54 0.36
C ILE A 91 7.34 -3.90 1.05
N GLY A 92 6.10 -4.38 1.06
CA GLY A 92 5.76 -5.67 1.63
C GLY A 92 5.85 -6.78 0.60
N LEU A 93 6.17 -7.98 1.06
CA LEU A 93 6.15 -9.17 0.23
C LEU A 93 4.81 -9.87 0.46
N SER A 94 4.07 -10.11 -0.61
CA SER A 94 2.66 -10.49 -0.53
C SER A 94 2.41 -11.90 0.02
N GLN A 95 3.35 -12.83 -0.20
CA GLN A 95 3.12 -14.22 0.17
C GLN A 95 3.21 -14.42 1.68
N ASN A 96 2.22 -15.09 2.26
CA ASN A 96 2.14 -15.42 3.70
C ASN A 96 1.95 -14.20 4.61
N THR A 97 1.52 -13.07 4.06
CA THR A 97 1.19 -11.89 4.88
C THR A 97 -0.14 -12.14 5.60
N LYS A 98 -0.17 -11.83 6.90
CA LYS A 98 -1.36 -11.96 7.73
C LYS A 98 -1.59 -10.69 8.52
N ILE A 99 -2.87 -10.44 8.84
CA ILE A 99 -3.29 -9.32 9.67
C ILE A 99 -4.13 -9.85 10.82
N GLN A 100 -4.04 -9.17 11.95
CA GLN A 100 -4.74 -9.58 13.17
C GLN A 100 -5.99 -8.74 13.35
N SER A 101 -7.11 -9.41 13.60
CA SER A 101 -8.38 -8.75 13.86
C SER A 101 -8.30 -8.03 15.21
N HIS A 102 -8.63 -6.75 15.21
CA HIS A 102 -8.74 -5.96 16.44
C HIS A 102 -9.89 -6.48 17.31
N LYS A 103 -10.92 -7.04 16.67
CA LYS A 103 -12.14 -7.46 17.36
C LYS A 103 -11.91 -8.67 18.27
N ASP A 104 -11.22 -9.69 17.77
CA ASP A 104 -11.09 -10.97 18.50
C ASP A 104 -9.66 -11.52 18.54
N GLY A 105 -8.69 -10.80 17.99
CA GLY A 105 -7.28 -11.22 18.00
C GLY A 105 -6.92 -12.33 17.03
N SER A 106 -7.87 -12.80 16.21
CA SER A 106 -7.59 -13.85 15.24
C SER A 106 -6.76 -13.32 14.07
N TRP A 107 -5.94 -14.21 13.49
CA TRP A 107 -5.11 -13.87 12.34
C TRP A 107 -5.80 -14.28 11.05
N HIS A 108 -5.75 -13.39 10.06
CA HIS A 108 -6.36 -13.60 8.76
C HIS A 108 -5.32 -13.41 7.66
N PRO A 109 -5.28 -14.29 6.65
CA PRO A 109 -4.40 -14.03 5.52
C PRO A 109 -4.83 -12.76 4.79
N LEU A 110 -3.86 -11.95 4.40
CA LEU A 110 -4.09 -10.81 3.53
C LEU A 110 -3.58 -11.20 2.15
N GLU A 111 -4.50 -11.51 1.25
CA GLU A 111 -4.15 -11.88 -0.11
C GLU A 111 -4.13 -10.64 -1.00
N ILE A 112 -3.07 -10.51 -1.78
CA ILE A 112 -2.94 -9.39 -2.70
C ILE A 112 -3.24 -9.90 -4.11
N HIS A 113 -4.36 -9.45 -4.67
CA HIS A 113 -4.81 -9.86 -5.98
C HIS A 113 -4.31 -8.87 -7.03
N PHE A 114 -3.07 -9.03 -7.46
CA PHE A 114 -2.42 -8.09 -8.38
C PHE A 114 -3.19 -7.93 -9.70
N SER A 115 -3.79 -9.00 -10.19
CA SER A 115 -4.56 -8.96 -11.45
C SER A 115 -5.85 -8.15 -11.35
N GLU A 116 -6.30 -7.88 -10.13
CA GLU A 116 -7.53 -7.11 -9.88
C GLU A 116 -7.24 -5.65 -9.61
N SER A 117 -6.01 -5.21 -9.75
CA SER A 117 -5.62 -3.81 -9.53
C SER A 117 -6.45 -2.86 -10.37
N ILE A 118 -6.84 -1.75 -9.76
CA ILE A 118 -7.52 -0.64 -10.44
C ILE A 118 -6.47 0.45 -10.67
N TYR A 119 -6.43 1.02 -11.87
CA TYR A 119 -5.46 2.07 -12.16
C TYR A 119 -6.02 3.43 -11.81
N LYS A 120 -5.29 4.16 -10.99
CA LYS A 120 -5.64 5.52 -10.56
C LYS A 120 -4.45 6.44 -10.81
N THR A 121 -4.74 7.71 -11.00
CA THR A 121 -3.71 8.70 -11.31
C THR A 121 -3.49 9.65 -10.12
N TYR A 122 -2.23 9.82 -9.74
CA TYR A 122 -1.81 10.78 -8.72
C TYR A 122 -0.88 11.79 -9.39
N GLN A 123 -1.37 13.03 -9.54
CA GLN A 123 -0.59 14.12 -10.15
C GLN A 123 0.10 13.69 -11.45
N GLY A 124 -0.68 13.06 -12.33
CA GLY A 124 -0.19 12.62 -13.64
C GLY A 124 0.49 11.25 -13.65
N ILE A 125 0.66 10.61 -12.50
CA ILE A 125 1.32 9.31 -12.38
C ILE A 125 0.26 8.23 -12.24
N GLU A 126 0.17 7.33 -13.22
CA GLU A 126 -0.77 6.22 -13.18
C GLU A 126 -0.19 5.07 -12.37
N LEU A 127 -0.97 4.55 -11.42
CA LEU A 127 -0.53 3.52 -10.47
C LEU A 127 -1.56 2.42 -10.34
N PRO A 128 -1.12 1.14 -10.20
CA PRO A 128 -2.04 0.06 -9.86
C PRO A 128 -2.37 0.11 -8.37
N VAL A 129 -3.65 0.09 -8.05
CA VAL A 129 -4.15 0.33 -6.69
C VAL A 129 -5.07 -0.81 -6.29
N MET A 130 -5.00 -1.19 -5.01
CA MET A 130 -5.92 -2.18 -4.45
C MET A 130 -7.37 -1.70 -4.62
N PRO A 131 -8.29 -2.57 -5.11
CA PRO A 131 -9.70 -2.20 -5.24
C PRO A 131 -10.29 -1.73 -3.91
N VAL A 132 -11.23 -0.79 -3.99
CA VAL A 132 -11.79 -0.13 -2.79
C VAL A 132 -12.42 -1.13 -1.82
N GLN A 133 -13.08 -2.17 -2.33
CA GLN A 133 -13.72 -3.17 -1.45
C GLN A 133 -12.69 -3.97 -0.67
N GLN A 134 -11.59 -4.34 -1.32
CA GLN A 134 -10.50 -5.07 -0.65
C GLN A 134 -9.81 -4.17 0.38
N LEU A 135 -9.68 -2.88 0.06
CA LEU A 135 -9.08 -1.91 0.96
C LEU A 135 -9.92 -1.75 2.24
N ILE A 136 -11.25 -1.61 2.08
CA ILE A 136 -12.18 -1.50 3.20
C ILE A 136 -12.12 -2.76 4.07
N GLU A 137 -12.07 -3.92 3.43
CA GLU A 137 -12.07 -5.20 4.13
C GLU A 137 -10.86 -5.36 5.05
N TYR A 138 -9.63 -5.16 4.52
CA TYR A 138 -8.45 -5.35 5.35
C TYR A 138 -8.30 -4.25 6.41
N LYS A 139 -8.66 -3.01 6.08
CA LYS A 139 -8.66 -1.93 7.05
C LYS A 139 -9.66 -2.18 8.16
N GLY A 140 -10.79 -2.80 7.85
CA GLY A 140 -11.81 -3.19 8.82
C GLY A 140 -11.30 -4.25 9.81
N ILE A 141 -10.48 -5.17 9.34
CA ILE A 141 -9.89 -6.20 10.20
C ILE A 141 -8.89 -5.56 11.17
N LEU A 142 -8.00 -4.73 10.68
CA LEU A 142 -7.02 -4.02 11.51
C LEU A 142 -7.68 -3.01 12.45
N ALA A 143 -8.65 -2.29 11.96
CA ALA A 143 -9.49 -1.33 12.70
C ALA A 143 -8.69 -0.34 13.56
N ARG A 144 -7.51 0.08 13.11
CA ARG A 144 -6.76 1.15 13.77
C ARG A 144 -7.53 2.47 13.58
N GLU A 145 -7.19 3.49 14.35
CA GLU A 145 -7.86 4.79 14.25
C GLU A 145 -7.81 5.35 12.82
N VAL A 146 -6.63 5.29 12.18
CA VAL A 146 -6.48 5.76 10.80
C VAL A 146 -7.30 4.92 9.82
N ASP A 147 -7.43 3.62 10.07
CA ASP A 147 -8.23 2.72 9.24
C ASP A 147 -9.70 3.07 9.31
N GLN A 148 -10.19 3.40 10.50
CA GLN A 148 -11.59 3.79 10.68
C GLN A 148 -11.91 5.08 9.95
N ILE A 149 -11.00 6.04 9.94
CA ILE A 149 -11.14 7.29 9.20
C ILE A 149 -11.21 6.99 7.70
N ASP A 150 -10.27 6.18 7.20
CA ASP A 150 -10.21 5.84 5.78
C ASP A 150 -11.47 5.08 5.34
N ILE A 151 -11.93 4.11 6.15
CA ILE A 151 -13.14 3.34 5.84
C ILE A 151 -14.35 4.26 5.73
N LYS A 152 -14.51 5.17 6.68
CA LYS A 152 -15.64 6.09 6.68
C LYS A 152 -15.66 6.93 5.40
N GLU A 153 -14.52 7.46 5.00
CA GLU A 153 -14.41 8.24 3.78
C GLU A 153 -14.70 7.40 2.53
N LEU A 154 -14.13 6.18 2.48
CA LEU A 154 -14.32 5.28 1.33
C LEU A 154 -15.77 4.85 1.18
N ILE A 155 -16.47 4.59 2.30
CA ILE A 155 -17.87 4.23 2.27
C ILE A 155 -18.70 5.38 1.72
N LEU A 156 -18.42 6.61 2.16
CA LEU A 156 -19.14 7.79 1.67
C LEU A 156 -18.95 7.99 0.17
N ILE A 157 -17.74 7.81 -0.32
CA ILE A 157 -17.41 7.95 -1.74
C ILE A 157 -18.17 6.90 -2.56
N THR A 158 -18.14 5.65 -2.11
CA THR A 158 -18.80 4.54 -2.79
C THR A 158 -20.31 4.75 -2.82
N SER A 159 -20.89 5.23 -1.71
CA SER A 159 -22.32 5.54 -1.62
C SER A 159 -22.69 6.71 -2.52
N GLY A 160 -21.81 7.73 -2.60
CA GLY A 160 -22.00 8.87 -3.49
C GLY A 160 -22.02 8.46 -4.95
N ASP A 161 -21.05 7.63 -5.36
CA ASP A 161 -21.00 7.11 -6.72
C ASP A 161 -22.26 6.30 -7.04
N HIS A 162 -22.71 5.50 -6.07
CA HIS A 162 -23.91 4.70 -6.23
C HIS A 162 -25.17 5.55 -6.39
N LEU A 163 -25.23 6.69 -5.71
CA LEU A 163 -26.35 7.62 -5.80
C LEU A 163 -26.42 8.35 -7.13
N HIS A 164 -25.30 8.46 -7.83
CA HIS A 164 -25.24 9.14 -9.13
C HIS A 164 -25.51 8.22 -10.31
N ASP A 165 -25.61 6.94 -10.04
CA ASP A 165 -25.99 5.95 -11.06
C ASP A 165 -27.50 5.97 -11.27
#